data_08a65e315ce97fe0984a6190567fd423
#
_entry.id   08a65e315ce97fe0984a6190567fd423
#
_cell.length_a   1.000
_cell.length_b   1.000
_cell.length_c   1.000
_cell.angle_alpha   90.00
_cell.angle_beta   90.00
_cell.angle_gamma   90.00
#
_symmetry.space_group_name_H-M   'P 1'
#
loop_
_entity.id
_entity.type
_entity.pdbx_description
1 polymer ?
#
loop_
_entity_poly.entity_id
_entity_poly.type
_entity_poly.pdbx_seq_one_letter_code
_entity_poly.pdbx_strand_id
1 'polypeptide(L)'
;LKVLFKPGFPVQARELTTLQTLLQDQIDTFGQGVYKEGSMVVPGGITLNKDVPCILIQNNYLNLDVENYRTAIDGKIIKGSTSGVRARVLFSISSTTSTSNNITFYLNYLQKAEDNTTSTFTDGETFTCESDITYASTTIASGTPLAQLLNSSSTSRGSTASVGAGVFFTRGYFVNVAEQTVILDQYGTDPSYKVGLKVEERIVTADEDATLYDNAIGSTNFSAPGADRFKITLTLVKKLLTAPNSADFIELLRTNTGKIEKKVERNDLS
;
A
#
# COMPACT_ATOMS: atom_id res chain seq x y z
N LEU A 1 32.72 22.64 -4.64
CA LEU A 1 32.89 22.61 -6.09
C LEU A 1 31.69 23.28 -6.74
N LYS A 2 31.87 23.94 -7.91
CA LYS A 2 30.81 24.62 -8.66
C LYS A 2 31.10 24.48 -10.15
N VAL A 3 30.09 24.14 -10.96
CA VAL A 3 30.20 24.11 -12.41
C VAL A 3 30.09 25.55 -12.94
N LEU A 4 31.02 25.96 -13.77
CA LEU A 4 31.05 27.27 -14.42
C LEU A 4 30.98 27.09 -15.94
N PHE A 5 29.81 27.38 -16.52
CA PHE A 5 29.59 27.31 -17.95
C PHE A 5 30.35 28.45 -18.67
N LYS A 6 30.99 28.13 -19.80
CA LYS A 6 31.66 29.11 -20.64
C LYS A 6 30.69 29.65 -21.69
N PRO A 7 30.48 30.97 -21.78
CA PRO A 7 29.67 31.56 -22.87
C PRO A 7 30.22 31.19 -24.26
N GLY A 8 29.33 30.87 -25.19
CA GLY A 8 29.69 30.51 -26.56
C GLY A 8 30.12 29.04 -26.76
N PHE A 9 30.12 28.21 -25.72
CA PHE A 9 30.39 26.77 -25.82
C PHE A 9 29.15 25.95 -25.54
N PRO A 10 28.93 24.81 -26.23
CA PRO A 10 27.77 23.94 -25.96
C PRO A 10 27.88 23.29 -24.60
N VAL A 11 26.75 23.22 -23.90
CA VAL A 11 26.62 22.50 -22.62
C VAL A 11 26.59 21.00 -22.91
N GLN A 12 27.44 20.23 -22.20
CA GLN A 12 27.49 18.78 -22.32
C GLN A 12 26.65 18.11 -21.22
N ALA A 13 26.09 16.93 -21.51
CA ALA A 13 25.27 16.17 -20.58
C ALA A 13 26.01 15.91 -19.25
N ARG A 14 27.29 15.61 -19.27
CA ARG A 14 28.13 15.41 -18.08
C ARG A 14 28.16 16.62 -17.15
N GLU A 15 28.10 17.85 -17.68
CA GLU A 15 28.13 19.07 -16.87
C GLU A 15 26.83 19.25 -16.10
N LEU A 16 25.68 18.91 -16.75
CA LEU A 16 24.36 18.91 -16.12
C LEU A 16 24.28 17.82 -15.04
N THR A 17 24.75 16.61 -15.33
CA THR A 17 24.80 15.51 -14.35
C THR A 17 25.71 15.86 -13.16
N THR A 18 26.89 16.47 -13.43
CA THR A 18 27.79 16.92 -12.35
C THR A 18 27.14 17.98 -11.47
N LEU A 19 26.43 18.96 -12.07
CA LEU A 19 25.71 19.98 -11.32
C LEU A 19 24.67 19.35 -10.39
N GLN A 20 23.88 18.39 -10.91
CA GLN A 20 22.88 17.67 -10.15
C GLN A 20 23.50 16.87 -9.00
N THR A 21 24.62 16.16 -9.24
CA THR A 21 25.36 15.40 -8.22
C THR A 21 25.86 16.31 -7.09
N LEU A 22 26.42 17.49 -7.45
CA LEU A 22 26.92 18.45 -6.45
C LEU A 22 25.80 19.00 -5.55
N LEU A 23 24.60 19.25 -6.14
CA LEU A 23 23.46 19.70 -5.35
C LEU A 23 22.94 18.58 -4.45
N GLN A 24 22.88 17.36 -4.97
CA GLN A 24 22.46 16.20 -4.18
C GLN A 24 23.41 15.91 -3.01
N ASP A 25 24.73 16.01 -3.23
CA ASP A 25 25.75 15.85 -2.20
C ASP A 25 25.59 16.88 -1.06
N GLN A 26 25.25 18.13 -1.38
CA GLN A 26 24.97 19.16 -0.38
C GLN A 26 23.69 18.85 0.41
N ILE A 27 22.64 18.36 -0.26
CA ILE A 27 21.38 17.97 0.38
C ILE A 27 21.63 16.76 1.30
N ASP A 28 22.39 15.78 0.83
CA ASP A 28 22.75 14.59 1.62
C ASP A 28 23.54 14.98 2.87
N THR A 29 24.61 15.78 2.71
CA THR A 29 25.44 16.25 3.82
C THR A 29 24.61 17.02 4.86
N PHE A 30 23.73 17.91 4.41
CA PHE A 30 22.79 18.63 5.29
C PHE A 30 21.82 17.66 5.98
N GLY A 31 21.22 16.75 5.21
CA GLY A 31 20.27 15.77 5.71
C GLY A 31 20.88 14.87 6.79
N GLN A 32 22.08 14.33 6.55
CA GLN A 32 22.81 13.49 7.53
C GLN A 32 23.18 14.24 8.82
N GLY A 33 23.36 15.57 8.74
CA GLY A 33 23.60 16.41 9.91
C GLY A 33 22.36 16.62 10.80
N VAL A 34 21.16 16.35 10.28
CA VAL A 34 19.87 16.61 10.98
C VAL A 34 19.08 15.32 11.20
N TYR A 35 19.14 14.38 10.29
CA TYR A 35 18.31 13.18 10.29
C TYR A 35 19.15 11.91 10.29
N LYS A 36 18.70 10.90 11.01
CA LYS A 36 19.20 9.52 10.86
C LYS A 36 18.56 8.86 9.64
N GLU A 37 19.23 7.84 9.12
CA GLU A 37 18.67 6.97 8.06
C GLU A 37 17.31 6.41 8.51
N GLY A 38 16.30 6.61 7.67
CA GLY A 38 14.93 6.21 7.94
C GLY A 38 14.09 7.16 8.80
N SER A 39 14.63 8.35 9.15
CA SER A 39 13.89 9.35 9.92
C SER A 39 12.65 9.85 9.17
N MET A 40 11.57 10.01 9.90
CA MET A 40 10.31 10.56 9.41
C MET A 40 10.38 12.10 9.44
N VAL A 41 10.58 12.72 8.28
CA VAL A 41 10.70 14.18 8.15
C VAL A 41 9.35 14.87 8.17
N VAL A 42 8.40 14.36 7.38
CA VAL A 42 6.99 14.76 7.41
C VAL A 42 6.20 13.60 7.98
N PRO A 43 5.28 13.83 8.92
CA PRO A 43 4.59 12.75 9.61
C PRO A 43 3.82 11.85 8.65
N GLY A 44 4.19 10.58 8.65
CA GLY A 44 3.50 9.48 8.04
C GLY A 44 3.41 8.35 9.08
N GLY A 45 2.84 8.63 10.27
CA GLY A 45 2.90 7.77 11.45
C GLY A 45 2.54 6.33 11.17
N ILE A 46 3.25 5.40 11.81
CA ILE A 46 2.92 3.97 11.75
C ILE A 46 1.84 3.64 12.80
N THR A 47 0.79 2.95 12.38
CA THR A 47 -0.30 2.50 13.24
C THR A 47 -0.44 0.98 13.18
N LEU A 48 -0.80 0.38 14.31
CA LEU A 48 -1.12 -1.04 14.45
C LEU A 48 -2.62 -1.16 14.72
N ASN A 49 -3.33 -1.93 13.90
CA ASN A 49 -4.68 -2.37 14.18
C ASN A 49 -4.67 -3.89 14.36
N LYS A 50 -4.90 -4.35 15.57
CA LYS A 50 -4.88 -5.78 15.93
C LYS A 50 -6.21 -6.48 15.71
N ASP A 51 -7.25 -5.73 15.44
CA ASP A 51 -8.61 -6.22 15.49
C ASP A 51 -9.42 -5.70 14.30
N VAL A 52 -8.99 -6.09 13.10
CA VAL A 52 -9.69 -5.77 11.86
C VAL A 52 -10.68 -6.88 11.55
N PRO A 53 -12.00 -6.62 11.60
CA PRO A 53 -12.99 -7.61 11.23
C PRO A 53 -12.80 -8.06 9.78
N CYS A 54 -12.99 -9.34 9.53
CA CYS A 54 -12.99 -9.87 8.17
C CYS A 54 -14.06 -10.93 7.98
N ILE A 55 -14.48 -11.10 6.71
CA ILE A 55 -15.40 -12.14 6.29
C ILE A 55 -14.77 -13.00 5.21
N LEU A 56 -15.03 -14.29 5.28
CA LEU A 56 -14.62 -15.29 4.32
C LEU A 56 -15.78 -15.60 3.39
N ILE A 57 -15.50 -15.62 2.09
CA ILE A 57 -16.49 -15.69 1.04
C ILE A 57 -16.27 -16.95 0.22
N GLN A 58 -17.34 -17.53 -0.28
CA GLN A 58 -17.27 -18.58 -1.29
C GLN A 58 -16.61 -18.02 -2.56
N ASN A 59 -15.68 -18.77 -3.13
CA ASN A 59 -14.93 -18.32 -4.31
C ASN A 59 -15.81 -18.19 -5.56
N ASN A 60 -16.93 -18.93 -5.59
CA ASN A 60 -17.90 -18.89 -6.68
C ASN A 60 -19.29 -18.54 -6.17
N TYR A 61 -20.00 -17.70 -6.90
CA TYR A 61 -21.39 -17.36 -6.66
C TYR A 61 -22.16 -17.36 -7.97
N LEU A 62 -23.29 -18.13 -8.04
CA LEU A 62 -24.11 -18.29 -9.24
C LEU A 62 -23.28 -18.67 -10.49
N ASN A 63 -22.32 -19.58 -10.35
CA ASN A 63 -21.37 -20.00 -11.39
C ASN A 63 -20.41 -18.91 -11.89
N LEU A 64 -20.32 -17.79 -11.18
CA LEU A 64 -19.37 -16.72 -11.47
C LEU A 64 -18.26 -16.74 -10.41
N ASP A 65 -16.99 -16.72 -10.87
CA ASP A 65 -15.86 -16.59 -9.98
C ASP A 65 -15.80 -15.17 -9.41
N VAL A 66 -15.88 -15.06 -8.07
CA VAL A 66 -15.86 -13.79 -7.34
C VAL A 66 -14.51 -13.07 -7.51
N GLU A 67 -13.43 -13.79 -7.80
CA GLU A 67 -12.13 -13.21 -8.05
C GLU A 67 -12.14 -12.19 -9.20
N ASN A 68 -13.01 -12.39 -10.21
CA ASN A 68 -13.13 -11.50 -11.36
C ASN A 68 -13.51 -10.06 -11.00
N TYR A 69 -14.27 -9.88 -9.92
CA TYR A 69 -14.75 -8.56 -9.49
C TYR A 69 -14.43 -8.22 -8.04
N ARG A 70 -13.65 -9.05 -7.36
CA ARG A 70 -13.23 -8.89 -5.96
C ARG A 70 -12.69 -7.48 -5.68
N THR A 71 -11.73 -7.03 -6.47
CA THR A 71 -11.07 -5.72 -6.29
C THR A 71 -12.01 -4.54 -6.58
N ALA A 72 -13.06 -4.73 -7.38
CA ALA A 72 -14.04 -3.69 -7.65
C ALA A 72 -14.98 -3.45 -6.44
N ILE A 73 -15.00 -4.37 -5.48
CA ILE A 73 -15.75 -4.23 -4.21
C ILE A 73 -14.94 -3.45 -3.17
N ASP A 74 -13.62 -3.38 -3.29
CA ASP A 74 -12.77 -2.64 -2.34
C ASP A 74 -13.21 -1.16 -2.25
N GLY A 75 -13.33 -0.67 -1.02
CA GLY A 75 -13.82 0.68 -0.71
C GLY A 75 -15.35 0.84 -0.73
N LYS A 76 -16.10 -0.14 -1.22
CA LYS A 76 -17.56 -0.09 -1.32
C LYS A 76 -18.26 -0.50 -0.01
N ILE A 77 -19.54 -0.13 0.09
CA ILE A 77 -20.38 -0.54 1.23
C ILE A 77 -21.21 -1.75 0.81
N ILE A 78 -21.13 -2.79 1.64
CA ILE A 78 -21.91 -4.02 1.47
C ILE A 78 -22.94 -4.14 2.59
N LYS A 79 -24.08 -4.78 2.27
CA LYS A 79 -25.18 -5.05 3.20
C LYS A 79 -25.54 -6.54 3.16
N GLY A 80 -25.58 -7.18 4.33
CA GLY A 80 -26.01 -8.57 4.48
C GLY A 80 -27.51 -8.72 4.21
N SER A 81 -27.88 -9.79 3.51
CA SER A 81 -29.28 -10.04 3.15
C SER A 81 -30.13 -10.54 4.32
N THR A 82 -29.51 -11.27 5.27
CA THR A 82 -30.17 -11.82 6.45
C THR A 82 -29.91 -10.98 7.69
N SER A 83 -28.67 -10.61 7.92
CA SER A 83 -28.28 -9.82 9.10
C SER A 83 -28.71 -8.35 8.99
N GLY A 84 -28.84 -7.82 7.77
CA GLY A 84 -29.08 -6.39 7.55
C GLY A 84 -27.90 -5.48 7.93
N VAL A 85 -26.80 -6.07 8.38
CA VAL A 85 -25.57 -5.36 8.80
C VAL A 85 -24.93 -4.69 7.60
N ARG A 86 -24.39 -3.48 7.82
CA ARG A 86 -23.69 -2.70 6.79
C ARG A 86 -22.24 -2.54 7.16
N ALA A 87 -21.36 -2.79 6.20
CA ALA A 87 -19.92 -2.62 6.39
C ALA A 87 -19.26 -2.07 5.13
N ARG A 88 -18.21 -1.29 5.32
CA ARG A 88 -17.32 -0.88 4.23
C ARG A 88 -16.22 -1.93 4.07
N VAL A 89 -16.01 -2.39 2.85
CA VAL A 89 -14.85 -3.21 2.52
C VAL A 89 -13.64 -2.29 2.45
N LEU A 90 -12.63 -2.57 3.26
CA LEU A 90 -11.38 -1.78 3.28
C LEU A 90 -10.46 -2.24 2.17
N PHE A 91 -10.26 -3.53 2.07
CA PHE A 91 -9.47 -4.22 1.05
C PHE A 91 -9.78 -5.72 1.09
N SER A 92 -9.35 -6.44 0.08
CA SER A 92 -9.61 -7.87 -0.06
C SER A 92 -8.34 -8.67 -0.36
N ILE A 93 -8.37 -9.96 -0.02
CA ILE A 93 -7.34 -10.94 -0.35
C ILE A 93 -7.92 -11.97 -1.31
N SER A 94 -7.14 -12.30 -2.35
CA SER A 94 -7.44 -13.40 -3.28
C SER A 94 -7.44 -14.75 -2.56
N SER A 95 -8.25 -15.67 -3.04
CA SER A 95 -8.26 -17.07 -2.59
C SER A 95 -6.89 -17.75 -2.74
N THR A 96 -6.10 -17.35 -3.73
CA THR A 96 -4.77 -17.91 -3.99
C THR A 96 -3.70 -17.45 -2.99
N THR A 97 -3.90 -16.29 -2.35
CA THR A 97 -2.98 -15.72 -1.35
C THR A 97 -3.51 -15.83 0.08
N SER A 98 -4.77 -16.18 0.23
CA SER A 98 -5.41 -16.43 1.51
C SER A 98 -4.97 -17.78 2.10
N THR A 99 -4.63 -17.81 3.38
CA THR A 99 -4.28 -19.06 4.09
C THR A 99 -5.48 -19.99 4.29
N SER A 100 -6.70 -19.49 4.12
CA SER A 100 -7.94 -20.28 4.15
C SER A 100 -8.35 -20.81 2.77
N ASN A 101 -7.64 -20.45 1.69
CA ASN A 101 -8.02 -20.73 0.31
C ASN A 101 -9.39 -20.13 -0.11
N ASN A 102 -9.88 -19.16 0.65
CA ASN A 102 -11.13 -18.43 0.35
C ASN A 102 -10.84 -16.95 0.19
N ILE A 103 -11.61 -16.28 -0.65
CA ILE A 103 -11.59 -14.83 -0.74
C ILE A 103 -11.96 -14.25 0.63
N THR A 104 -11.19 -13.26 1.07
CA THR A 104 -11.40 -12.62 2.37
C THR A 104 -11.54 -11.12 2.19
N PHE A 105 -12.61 -10.54 2.73
CA PHE A 105 -12.80 -9.10 2.80
C PHE A 105 -12.55 -8.59 4.21
N TYR A 106 -11.68 -7.59 4.35
CA TYR A 106 -11.47 -6.86 5.59
C TYR A 106 -12.42 -5.68 5.65
N LEU A 107 -13.05 -5.48 6.79
CA LEU A 107 -14.23 -4.65 6.92
C LEU A 107 -14.05 -3.55 7.96
N ASN A 108 -14.83 -2.49 7.77
CA ASN A 108 -15.22 -1.56 8.83
C ASN A 108 -16.74 -1.60 8.95
N TYR A 109 -17.26 -2.14 10.05
CA TYR A 109 -18.69 -2.15 10.31
C TYR A 109 -19.20 -0.73 10.52
N LEU A 110 -20.24 -0.35 9.78
CA LEU A 110 -20.81 0.99 9.79
C LEU A 110 -22.12 1.04 10.59
N GLN A 111 -22.91 -0.02 10.50
CA GLN A 111 -24.24 -0.07 11.09
C GLN A 111 -24.58 -1.48 11.50
N LYS A 112 -25.14 -1.62 12.70
CA LYS A 112 -25.78 -2.85 13.16
C LYS A 112 -27.06 -3.11 12.37
N ALA A 113 -27.59 -4.31 12.51
CA ALA A 113 -28.92 -4.65 12.02
C ALA A 113 -30.01 -3.74 12.61
N GLU A 114 -31.17 -3.73 11.96
CA GLU A 114 -32.35 -2.95 12.43
C GLU A 114 -32.83 -3.39 13.82
N ASP A 115 -32.55 -4.63 14.22
CA ASP A 115 -32.82 -5.17 15.56
C ASP A 115 -31.92 -4.60 16.66
N ASN A 116 -30.88 -3.84 16.32
CA ASN A 116 -29.83 -3.30 17.17
C ASN A 116 -29.02 -4.36 17.98
N THR A 117 -29.26 -5.64 17.75
CA THR A 117 -28.57 -6.76 18.42
C THR A 117 -27.52 -7.41 17.56
N THR A 118 -27.82 -7.67 16.28
CA THR A 118 -26.90 -8.25 15.32
C THR A 118 -25.88 -7.21 14.85
N SER A 119 -24.60 -7.47 15.12
CA SER A 119 -23.51 -6.53 14.85
C SER A 119 -22.50 -7.03 13.82
N THR A 120 -22.62 -8.28 13.38
CA THR A 120 -21.74 -8.95 12.42
C THR A 120 -22.58 -9.68 11.38
N PHE A 121 -21.96 -9.96 10.25
CA PHE A 121 -22.58 -10.82 9.23
C PHE A 121 -22.84 -12.22 9.76
N THR A 122 -23.83 -12.91 9.15
CA THR A 122 -24.25 -14.25 9.51
C THR A 122 -23.65 -15.28 8.54
N ASP A 123 -23.28 -16.45 9.04
CA ASP A 123 -22.77 -17.55 8.23
C ASP A 123 -23.75 -17.93 7.12
N GLY A 124 -23.24 -18.11 5.90
CA GLY A 124 -23.99 -18.52 4.74
C GLY A 124 -24.89 -17.46 4.10
N GLU A 125 -24.95 -16.22 4.65
CA GLU A 125 -25.78 -15.18 4.02
C GLU A 125 -25.12 -14.66 2.73
N THR A 126 -25.96 -14.14 1.84
CA THR A 126 -25.49 -13.35 0.69
C THR A 126 -25.38 -11.89 1.08
N PHE A 127 -24.62 -11.13 0.33
CA PHE A 127 -24.58 -9.69 0.49
C PHE A 127 -24.73 -8.95 -0.83
N THR A 128 -25.22 -7.73 -0.74
CA THR A 128 -25.37 -6.79 -1.86
C THR A 128 -24.42 -5.62 -1.69
N CYS A 129 -24.10 -4.91 -2.77
CA CYS A 129 -23.40 -3.64 -2.71
C CYS A 129 -24.36 -2.48 -2.85
N GLU A 130 -24.14 -1.37 -2.15
CA GLU A 130 -24.98 -0.16 -2.22
C GLU A 130 -24.68 0.71 -3.46
N SER A 131 -23.64 0.36 -4.21
CA SER A 131 -23.28 1.01 -5.47
C SER A 131 -22.98 -0.02 -6.53
N ASP A 132 -23.05 0.38 -7.77
CA ASP A 132 -22.74 -0.47 -8.91
C ASP A 132 -21.27 -0.96 -8.83
N ILE A 133 -21.07 -2.21 -9.24
CA ILE A 133 -19.76 -2.85 -9.37
C ILE A 133 -19.48 -3.05 -10.84
N THR A 134 -18.49 -2.34 -11.35
CA THR A 134 -18.05 -2.47 -12.75
C THR A 134 -16.70 -3.18 -12.81
N TYR A 135 -16.62 -4.24 -13.59
CA TYR A 135 -15.39 -4.98 -13.86
C TYR A 135 -15.36 -5.40 -15.33
N ALA A 136 -14.21 -5.28 -15.96
CA ALA A 136 -14.08 -5.42 -17.41
C ALA A 136 -15.18 -4.60 -18.14
N SER A 137 -16.05 -5.25 -18.91
CA SER A 137 -17.19 -4.63 -19.62
C SER A 137 -18.54 -4.93 -18.97
N THR A 138 -18.56 -5.51 -17.77
CA THR A 138 -19.79 -5.93 -17.07
C THR A 138 -20.06 -5.03 -15.87
N THR A 139 -21.33 -4.69 -15.63
CA THR A 139 -21.77 -3.96 -14.46
C THR A 139 -22.80 -4.78 -13.70
N ILE A 140 -22.59 -5.00 -12.42
CA ILE A 140 -23.56 -5.56 -11.49
C ILE A 140 -24.22 -4.39 -10.79
N ALA A 141 -25.52 -4.25 -10.95
CA ALA A 141 -26.27 -3.13 -10.39
C ALA A 141 -26.31 -3.18 -8.85
N SER A 142 -26.35 -2.00 -8.24
CA SER A 142 -26.57 -1.81 -6.81
C SER A 142 -27.78 -2.64 -6.31
N GLY A 143 -27.66 -3.23 -5.13
CA GLY A 143 -28.71 -4.05 -4.53
C GLY A 143 -28.81 -5.48 -5.07
N THR A 144 -28.04 -5.85 -6.10
CA THR A 144 -27.99 -7.22 -6.60
C THR A 144 -27.11 -8.07 -5.67
N PRO A 145 -27.50 -9.32 -5.31
CA PRO A 145 -26.64 -10.22 -4.57
C PRO A 145 -25.32 -10.50 -5.32
N LEU A 146 -24.21 -10.27 -4.65
CA LEU A 146 -22.88 -10.33 -5.26
C LEU A 146 -22.13 -11.60 -4.95
N ALA A 147 -22.18 -12.04 -3.70
CA ALA A 147 -21.45 -13.20 -3.23
C ALA A 147 -22.12 -13.75 -1.97
N GLN A 148 -21.66 -14.91 -1.53
CA GLN A 148 -22.15 -15.60 -0.35
C GLN A 148 -21.01 -15.85 0.62
N LEU A 149 -21.25 -15.63 1.92
CA LEU A 149 -20.32 -16.00 2.97
C LEU A 149 -20.20 -17.52 3.08
N LEU A 150 -19.11 -17.99 3.70
CA LEU A 150 -19.00 -19.40 4.04
C LEU A 150 -20.15 -19.82 4.96
N ASN A 151 -20.58 -21.07 4.86
CA ASN A 151 -21.71 -21.61 5.62
C ASN A 151 -21.38 -21.84 7.11
N SER A 152 -20.11 -21.69 7.47
CA SER A 152 -19.63 -21.80 8.86
C SER A 152 -18.34 -21.02 9.02
N SER A 153 -18.14 -20.41 10.18
CA SER A 153 -16.93 -19.65 10.52
C SER A 153 -16.58 -18.60 9.47
N SER A 154 -17.59 -17.96 8.90
CA SER A 154 -17.42 -16.97 7.84
C SER A 154 -16.88 -15.63 8.35
N THR A 155 -16.97 -15.37 9.65
CA THR A 155 -16.46 -14.15 10.28
C THR A 155 -15.20 -14.43 11.07
N SER A 156 -14.21 -13.56 10.95
CA SER A 156 -12.94 -13.67 11.65
C SER A 156 -12.36 -12.28 11.91
N ARG A 157 -11.15 -12.24 12.46
CA ARG A 157 -10.42 -11.00 12.75
C ARG A 157 -8.97 -11.17 12.35
N GLY A 158 -8.43 -10.16 11.71
CA GLY A 158 -7.01 -10.10 11.35
C GLY A 158 -6.32 -8.90 11.97
N SER A 159 -5.03 -8.77 11.69
CA SER A 159 -4.22 -7.64 12.15
C SER A 159 -3.49 -6.98 10.98
N THR A 160 -3.39 -5.66 11.04
CA THR A 160 -2.75 -4.83 10.01
C THR A 160 -1.83 -3.80 10.63
N ALA A 161 -0.85 -3.38 9.85
CA ALA A 161 -0.09 -2.18 10.14
C ALA A 161 -0.20 -1.22 8.95
N SER A 162 -0.36 0.06 9.22
CA SER A 162 -0.48 1.09 8.19
C SER A 162 0.52 2.22 8.45
N VAL A 163 1.16 2.69 7.39
CA VAL A 163 1.94 3.93 7.40
C VAL A 163 1.15 5.01 6.66
N GLY A 164 1.01 6.17 7.27
CA GLY A 164 0.36 7.32 6.62
C GLY A 164 1.27 7.95 5.56
N ALA A 165 0.68 8.80 4.72
CA ALA A 165 1.45 9.58 3.76
C ALA A 165 2.45 10.50 4.47
N GLY A 166 3.69 10.54 3.98
CA GLY A 166 4.76 11.31 4.62
C GLY A 166 6.03 11.38 3.78
N VAL A 167 7.08 11.96 4.37
CA VAL A 167 8.42 12.05 3.77
C VAL A 167 9.42 11.41 4.70
N PHE A 168 10.23 10.51 4.17
CA PHE A 168 11.30 9.83 4.91
C PHE A 168 12.66 10.20 4.33
N PHE A 169 13.63 10.42 5.22
CA PHE A 169 15.03 10.61 4.81
C PHE A 169 15.71 9.25 4.69
N THR A 170 16.21 8.93 3.51
CA THR A 170 16.95 7.69 3.26
C THR A 170 17.94 7.88 2.12
N ARG A 171 19.16 7.34 2.29
CA ARG A 171 20.24 7.38 1.30
C ARG A 171 20.51 8.76 0.73
N GLY A 172 20.42 9.78 1.56
CA GLY A 172 20.63 11.17 1.17
C GLY A 172 19.43 11.84 0.47
N TYR A 173 18.29 11.16 0.35
CA TYR A 173 17.11 11.68 -0.31
C TYR A 173 15.93 11.83 0.64
N PHE A 174 15.10 12.82 0.38
CA PHE A 174 13.79 12.98 1.00
C PHE A 174 12.74 12.30 0.11
N VAL A 175 12.30 11.11 0.50
CA VAL A 175 11.43 10.25 -0.31
C VAL A 175 9.99 10.34 0.15
N ASN A 176 9.09 10.70 -0.76
CA ASN A 176 7.65 10.70 -0.51
C ASN A 176 7.12 9.26 -0.44
N VAL A 177 6.33 8.99 0.59
CA VAL A 177 5.64 7.72 0.79
C VAL A 177 4.14 8.00 0.82
N ALA A 178 3.39 7.32 -0.03
CA ALA A 178 1.93 7.32 0.05
C ALA A 178 1.46 6.46 1.22
N GLU A 179 0.21 6.60 1.61
CA GLU A 179 -0.41 5.71 2.60
C GLU A 179 -0.36 4.25 2.11
N GLN A 180 0.10 3.35 2.98
CA GLN A 180 0.21 1.92 2.69
C GLN A 180 -0.24 1.12 3.90
N THR A 181 -0.86 -0.03 3.64
CA THR A 181 -1.28 -0.99 4.67
C THR A 181 -0.73 -2.37 4.34
N VAL A 182 -0.21 -3.06 5.34
CA VAL A 182 0.23 -4.45 5.24
C VAL A 182 -0.53 -5.31 6.26
N ILE A 183 -0.96 -6.49 5.81
CA ILE A 183 -1.60 -7.48 6.68
C ILE A 183 -0.50 -8.22 7.45
N LEU A 184 -0.62 -8.22 8.79
CA LEU A 184 0.28 -8.95 9.66
C LEU A 184 -0.15 -10.41 9.77
N ASP A 185 -1.28 -10.65 10.41
CA ASP A 185 -1.92 -11.96 10.45
C ASP A 185 -3.28 -11.89 9.76
N GLN A 186 -3.54 -12.82 8.86
CA GLN A 186 -4.80 -12.85 8.12
C GLN A 186 -5.99 -13.14 9.04
N TYR A 187 -5.80 -14.05 10.00
CA TYR A 187 -6.83 -14.52 10.94
C TYR A 187 -6.28 -14.59 12.36
N GLY A 188 -5.64 -13.50 12.83
CA GLY A 188 -5.04 -13.44 14.16
C GLY A 188 -4.91 -12.03 14.67
N THR A 189 -4.99 -11.87 15.99
CA THR A 189 -4.97 -10.58 16.71
C THR A 189 -3.66 -10.33 17.45
N ASP A 190 -2.74 -11.31 17.49
CA ASP A 190 -1.50 -11.25 18.25
C ASP A 190 -0.24 -11.32 17.36
N PRO A 191 -0.06 -10.35 16.43
CA PRO A 191 1.01 -10.39 15.46
C PRO A 191 2.39 -10.28 16.12
N SER A 192 3.38 -10.99 15.55
CA SER A 192 4.76 -11.03 16.00
C SER A 192 5.70 -10.78 14.81
N TYR A 193 5.89 -9.50 14.45
CA TYR A 193 6.63 -9.08 13.26
C TYR A 193 7.43 -7.80 13.49
N LYS A 194 8.46 -7.64 12.65
CA LYS A 194 9.07 -6.34 12.32
C LYS A 194 8.33 -5.77 11.12
N VAL A 195 7.85 -4.54 11.22
CA VAL A 195 7.19 -3.83 10.14
C VAL A 195 7.98 -2.58 9.80
N GLY A 196 8.21 -2.34 8.53
CA GLY A 196 9.00 -1.21 8.10
C GLY A 196 8.98 -1.00 6.60
N LEU A 197 9.72 -0.01 6.15
CA LEU A 197 9.83 0.34 4.75
C LEU A 197 11.01 -0.40 4.11
N LYS A 198 10.75 -1.13 3.04
CA LYS A 198 11.76 -1.68 2.16
C LYS A 198 12.19 -0.59 1.19
N VAL A 199 13.49 -0.34 1.13
CA VAL A 199 14.09 0.62 0.19
C VAL A 199 14.44 -0.12 -1.10
N GLU A 200 13.97 0.37 -2.23
CA GLU A 200 14.30 -0.14 -3.56
C GLU A 200 14.79 1.02 -4.43
N GLU A 201 15.97 0.84 -5.02
CA GLU A 201 16.55 1.77 -5.98
C GLU A 201 16.48 1.16 -7.37
N ARG A 202 16.05 1.95 -8.33
CA ARG A 202 16.07 1.52 -9.73
C ARG A 202 16.26 2.70 -10.68
N ILE A 203 16.69 2.38 -11.88
CA ILE A 203 16.71 3.31 -13.02
C ILE A 203 15.45 3.01 -13.83
N VAL A 204 14.67 4.06 -14.10
CA VAL A 204 13.51 4.01 -15.00
C VAL A 204 13.94 4.55 -16.35
N THR A 205 13.79 3.73 -17.38
CA THR A 205 14.15 4.06 -18.78
C THR A 205 12.91 4.43 -19.59
N ALA A 206 13.12 4.97 -20.79
CA ALA A 206 12.02 5.27 -21.71
C ALA A 206 11.21 4.03 -22.12
N ASP A 207 11.81 2.84 -22.10
CA ASP A 207 11.10 1.58 -22.39
C ASP A 207 10.09 1.21 -21.31
N GLU A 208 10.34 1.62 -20.05
CA GLU A 208 9.42 1.40 -18.92
C GLU A 208 8.40 2.52 -18.78
N ASP A 209 8.78 3.75 -19.15
CA ASP A 209 7.92 4.94 -19.03
C ASP A 209 7.92 5.71 -20.35
N ALA A 210 6.88 5.51 -21.15
CA ALA A 210 6.71 6.13 -22.45
C ALA A 210 6.64 7.68 -22.39
N THR A 211 6.42 8.28 -21.22
CA THR A 211 6.45 9.74 -21.05
C THR A 211 7.84 10.34 -21.15
N LEU A 212 8.88 9.49 -21.13
CA LEU A 212 10.28 9.89 -21.30
C LEU A 212 10.70 9.98 -22.76
N TYR A 213 9.84 9.61 -23.72
CA TYR A 213 10.10 9.88 -25.14
C TYR A 213 9.78 11.35 -25.49
N ASP A 214 10.55 11.90 -26.43
CA ASP A 214 10.29 13.24 -26.95
C ASP A 214 8.94 13.27 -27.69
N ASN A 215 8.04 14.17 -27.26
CA ASN A 215 6.71 14.36 -27.82
C ASN A 215 6.61 15.50 -28.86
N ALA A 216 7.73 16.12 -29.25
CA ALA A 216 7.75 17.23 -30.20
C ALA A 216 7.46 16.75 -31.63
N ILE A 217 6.18 16.61 -31.96
CA ILE A 217 5.72 16.20 -33.29
C ILE A 217 6.28 17.15 -34.37
N GLY A 218 6.89 16.58 -35.41
CA GLY A 218 7.48 17.34 -36.52
C GLY A 218 8.96 17.75 -36.31
N SER A 219 9.56 17.41 -35.17
CA SER A 219 11.00 17.54 -34.95
C SER A 219 11.75 16.27 -35.39
N THR A 220 13.06 16.43 -35.66
CA THR A 220 13.94 15.27 -35.97
C THR A 220 14.14 14.34 -34.78
N ASN A 221 13.83 14.79 -33.55
CA ASN A 221 14.00 14.05 -32.32
C ASN A 221 12.68 13.44 -31.82
N PHE A 222 11.60 13.54 -32.58
CA PHE A 222 10.32 12.91 -32.18
C PHE A 222 10.49 11.42 -31.86
N SER A 223 9.97 11.00 -30.76
CA SER A 223 10.13 9.63 -30.20
C SER A 223 11.57 9.23 -29.83
N ALA A 224 12.51 10.17 -29.73
CA ALA A 224 13.84 9.87 -29.20
C ALA A 224 13.73 9.64 -27.69
N PRO A 225 14.46 8.64 -27.11
CA PRO A 225 14.47 8.42 -25.68
C PRO A 225 15.12 9.59 -24.94
N GLY A 226 14.46 10.07 -23.91
CA GLY A 226 14.99 11.06 -22.99
C GLY A 226 15.97 10.47 -21.97
N ALA A 227 16.40 11.29 -21.02
CA ALA A 227 17.28 10.84 -19.97
C ALA A 227 16.55 9.86 -19.02
N ASP A 228 17.27 8.84 -18.54
CA ASP A 228 16.79 7.91 -17.54
C ASP A 228 16.52 8.61 -16.19
N ARG A 229 15.70 7.99 -15.35
CA ARG A 229 15.35 8.51 -14.02
C ARG A 229 15.82 7.55 -12.93
N PHE A 230 16.66 8.02 -12.03
CA PHE A 230 16.92 7.34 -10.77
C PHE A 230 15.72 7.48 -9.84
N LYS A 231 15.19 6.36 -9.36
CA LYS A 231 13.99 6.31 -8.52
C LYS A 231 14.25 5.49 -7.28
N ILE A 232 13.94 6.08 -6.11
CA ILE A 232 13.87 5.38 -4.83
C ILE A 232 12.40 5.17 -4.49
N THR A 233 12.05 3.93 -4.15
CA THR A 233 10.70 3.55 -3.73
C THR A 233 10.77 2.95 -2.33
N LEU A 234 9.83 3.37 -1.48
CA LEU A 234 9.67 2.85 -0.12
C LEU A 234 8.35 2.08 -0.03
N THR A 235 8.44 0.77 0.21
CA THR A 235 7.29 -0.12 0.28
C THR A 235 7.14 -0.69 1.68
N LEU A 236 5.94 -0.58 2.27
CA LEU A 236 5.66 -1.14 3.59
C LEU A 236 5.63 -2.67 3.52
N VAL A 237 6.48 -3.30 4.31
CA VAL A 237 6.58 -4.77 4.37
C VAL A 237 6.66 -5.25 5.82
N LYS A 238 6.27 -6.51 6.04
CA LYS A 238 6.50 -7.22 7.29
C LYS A 238 7.66 -8.21 7.15
N LYS A 239 8.41 -8.42 8.22
CA LYS A 239 9.44 -9.45 8.35
C LYS A 239 9.24 -10.22 9.66
N LEU A 240 9.66 -11.46 9.70
CA LEU A 240 9.67 -12.25 10.94
C LEU A 240 10.59 -11.59 11.97
N LEU A 241 10.31 -11.74 13.26
CA LEU A 241 11.16 -11.21 14.33
C LEU A 241 12.60 -11.72 14.25
N THR A 242 12.76 -12.99 13.83
CA THR A 242 14.06 -13.65 13.65
C THR A 242 14.81 -13.22 12.39
N ALA A 243 14.15 -12.52 11.45
CA ALA A 243 14.79 -12.10 10.22
C ALA A 243 15.93 -11.11 10.51
N PRO A 244 17.09 -11.26 9.83
CA PRO A 244 18.20 -10.32 10.01
C PRO A 244 17.81 -8.91 9.56
N ASN A 245 18.41 -7.92 10.20
CA ASN A 245 18.31 -6.55 9.73
C ASN A 245 19.11 -6.43 8.42
N SER A 246 18.54 -5.77 7.42
CA SER A 246 19.23 -5.44 6.16
C SER A 246 19.30 -3.93 6.00
N ALA A 247 20.32 -3.45 5.29
CA ALA A 247 20.46 -2.03 4.98
C ALA A 247 19.28 -1.45 4.18
N ASP A 248 18.52 -2.32 3.51
CA ASP A 248 17.36 -1.93 2.69
C ASP A 248 16.04 -2.00 3.47
N PHE A 249 16.11 -2.05 4.81
CA PHE A 249 14.90 -2.15 5.64
C PHE A 249 14.92 -1.17 6.79
N ILE A 250 14.04 -0.19 6.74
CA ILE A 250 13.83 0.82 7.78
C ILE A 250 12.72 0.31 8.70
N GLU A 251 13.09 -0.17 9.89
CA GLU A 251 12.13 -0.69 10.87
C GLU A 251 11.36 0.45 11.55
N LEU A 252 10.04 0.50 11.34
CA LEU A 252 9.16 1.49 11.94
C LEU A 252 8.38 0.98 13.15
N LEU A 253 8.05 -0.32 13.17
CA LEU A 253 7.27 -0.95 14.22
C LEU A 253 7.78 -2.36 14.46
N ARG A 254 7.83 -2.75 15.73
CA ARG A 254 8.04 -4.14 16.14
C ARG A 254 6.93 -4.55 17.10
N THR A 255 6.34 -5.70 16.80
CA THR A 255 5.31 -6.30 17.65
C THR A 255 5.73 -7.70 18.05
N ASN A 256 5.36 -8.10 19.25
CA ASN A 256 5.56 -9.45 19.77
C ASN A 256 4.30 -9.86 20.56
N THR A 257 3.66 -10.95 20.14
CA THR A 257 2.36 -11.40 20.71
C THR A 257 1.36 -10.24 20.84
N GLY A 258 1.20 -9.47 19.77
CA GLY A 258 0.29 -8.33 19.70
C GLY A 258 0.69 -7.10 20.53
N LYS A 259 1.81 -7.12 21.25
CA LYS A 259 2.33 -5.97 22.00
C LYS A 259 3.35 -5.21 21.18
N ILE A 260 3.31 -3.90 21.25
CA ILE A 260 4.31 -3.03 20.59
C ILE A 260 5.57 -3.00 21.44
N GLU A 261 6.69 -3.51 20.90
CA GLU A 261 8.02 -3.42 21.51
C GLU A 261 8.79 -2.18 21.06
N LYS A 262 8.59 -1.76 19.80
CA LYS A 262 9.21 -0.59 19.21
C LYS A 262 8.24 0.11 18.29
N LYS A 263 8.20 1.43 18.36
CA LYS A 263 7.47 2.29 17.41
C LYS A 263 8.30 3.53 17.17
N VAL A 264 8.59 3.82 15.90
CA VAL A 264 9.29 5.04 15.52
C VAL A 264 8.29 6.20 15.54
N GLU A 265 8.65 7.26 16.25
CA GLU A 265 7.89 8.51 16.32
C GLU A 265 8.69 9.65 15.67
N ARG A 266 8.00 10.73 15.31
CA ARG A 266 8.59 11.87 14.58
C ARG A 266 9.82 12.49 15.25
N ASN A 267 9.93 12.38 16.57
CA ASN A 267 10.95 13.07 17.37
C ASN A 267 12.24 12.27 17.59
N ASP A 268 12.40 11.13 16.92
CA ASP A 268 13.67 10.41 16.93
C ASP A 268 14.69 11.12 16.01
N LEU A 269 14.89 12.41 16.27
CA LEU A 269 16.00 13.18 15.73
C LEU A 269 17.30 12.67 16.37
N SER A 270 18.38 12.74 15.61
CA SER A 270 19.75 12.30 15.98
C SER A 270 20.20 12.82 17.34
#